data_6997ce6bdeeb5512e9fe66b26e94f18c
#
_entry.id   6997ce6bdeeb5512e9fe66b26e94f18c
#
_cell.length_a   1.000
_cell.length_b   1.000
_cell.length_c   1.000
_cell.angle_alpha   90.00
_cell.angle_beta   90.00
_cell.angle_gamma   90.00
#
_symmetry.space_group_name_H-M   'P 1'
#
loop_
_entity.id
_entity.type
_entity.pdbx_description
1 polymer ?
#
loop_
_entity_poly.entity_id
_entity_poly.type
_entity_poly.pdbx_seq_one_letter_code
_entity_poly.pdbx_strand_id
1 'polypeptide(L)'
;EIQNFKQQSIVLDVYKSPTCGCCKKWINHIDDNGFQSKIHNRQNISSIKSDKGIEPRYRSCHTAISKDGYVFEGHIPAKYIQKFLNEPQLDAVIGLSVSAMPLGTPGMEVGEKFQPYKVLLLKPDGTSEVYANVKSYKEQF
;
A
#
# COMPACT_ATOMS: atom_id res chain seq x y z
N GLU A 1 -26.40 -0.95 -19.37
CA GLU A 1 -25.93 -1.08 -19.12
C GLU A 1 -25.25 -1.31 -18.27
N ILE A 2 -24.99 -1.66 -17.95
CA ILE A 2 -24.44 -1.97 -17.01
C ILE A 2 -23.29 -1.65 -16.86
N GLN A 3 -22.62 -1.53 -17.58
CA GLN A 3 -21.48 -1.27 -17.54
C GLN A 3 -21.14 -0.16 -16.93
N ASN A 4 -21.81 0.43 -16.75
CA ASN A 4 -21.52 1.56 -16.27
C ASN A 4 -21.12 1.56 -14.98
N PHE A 5 -21.32 0.69 -14.29
CA PHE A 5 -20.96 0.77 -13.06
C PHE A 5 -19.80 0.30 -12.86
N LYS A 6 -19.16 0.14 -13.54
CA LYS A 6 -18.21 -0.38 -13.31
C LYS A 6 -17.45 0.16 -12.71
N GLN A 7 -16.84 0.38 -12.61
CA GLN A 7 -15.86 0.61 -12.03
C GLN A 7 -15.58 1.96 -11.95
N GLN A 8 -15.81 2.65 -10.94
CA GLN A 8 -15.19 3.85 -10.61
C GLN A 8 -13.86 3.54 -10.03
N SER A 9 -12.85 4.31 -10.36
CA SER A 9 -11.53 4.13 -9.79
C SER A 9 -11.56 4.43 -8.30
N ILE A 10 -10.83 3.67 -7.53
CA ILE A 10 -10.68 3.89 -6.10
C ILE A 10 -9.57 4.92 -5.92
N VAL A 11 -9.87 6.02 -5.24
CA VAL A 11 -8.91 7.11 -5.06
C VAL A 11 -8.05 6.87 -3.83
N LEU A 12 -6.74 7.01 -3.98
CA LEU A 12 -5.81 6.97 -2.85
C LEU A 12 -4.97 8.24 -2.86
N ASP A 13 -4.84 8.87 -1.69
CA ASP A 13 -3.91 9.97 -1.52
C ASP A 13 -2.55 9.39 -1.19
N VAL A 14 -1.56 9.62 -2.04
CA VAL A 14 -0.23 9.01 -1.89
C VAL A 14 0.78 10.08 -1.49
N TYR A 15 1.34 9.95 -0.31
CA TYR A 15 2.33 10.87 0.22
C TYR A 15 3.72 10.28 0.04
N LYS A 16 4.59 11.00 -0.63
CA LYS A 16 5.93 10.51 -0.95
C LYS A 16 6.92 11.66 -1.08
N SER A 17 8.22 11.31 -1.03
CA SER A 17 9.27 12.26 -1.35
C SER A 17 9.25 12.58 -2.85
N PRO A 18 9.53 13.81 -3.26
CA PRO A 18 9.56 14.17 -4.69
C PRO A 18 10.56 13.35 -5.51
N THR A 19 11.60 12.82 -4.87
CA THR A 19 12.67 12.11 -5.56
C THR A 19 12.57 10.60 -5.48
N CYS A 20 11.49 10.07 -4.93
CA CYS A 20 11.35 8.61 -4.77
C CYS A 20 10.92 7.96 -6.08
N GLY A 21 11.89 7.39 -6.81
CA GLY A 21 11.61 6.73 -8.09
C GLY A 21 10.81 5.45 -7.96
N CYS A 22 11.10 4.64 -6.93
CA CYS A 22 10.36 3.40 -6.72
C CYS A 22 8.91 3.66 -6.33
N CYS A 23 8.65 4.79 -5.66
CA CYS A 23 7.29 5.19 -5.33
C CYS A 23 6.49 5.49 -6.61
N LYS A 24 7.12 6.13 -7.59
CA LYS A 24 6.44 6.41 -8.85
C LYS A 24 6.10 5.11 -9.57
N LYS A 25 6.97 4.13 -9.55
CA LYS A 25 6.71 2.85 -10.18
C LYS A 25 5.56 2.12 -9.49
N TRP A 26 5.50 2.20 -8.17
CA TRP A 26 4.40 1.62 -7.42
C TRP A 26 3.07 2.32 -7.77
N ILE A 27 3.10 3.65 -7.89
CA ILE A 27 1.92 4.42 -8.27
C ILE A 27 1.42 3.97 -9.64
N ASN A 28 2.33 3.76 -10.60
CA ASN A 28 1.94 3.27 -11.91
C ASN A 28 1.27 1.89 -11.80
N HIS A 29 1.79 1.03 -10.94
CA HIS A 29 1.22 -0.29 -10.72
C HIS A 29 -0.23 -0.21 -10.22
N ILE A 30 -0.49 0.61 -9.20
CA ILE A 30 -1.85 0.69 -8.67
C ILE A 30 -2.80 1.39 -9.64
N ASP A 31 -2.33 2.40 -10.35
CA ASP A 31 -3.17 3.08 -11.34
C ASP A 31 -3.54 2.14 -12.48
N ASP A 32 -2.63 1.23 -12.85
CA ASP A 32 -2.93 0.22 -13.86
C ASP A 32 -3.91 -0.84 -13.35
N ASN A 33 -4.16 -0.88 -12.07
CA ASN A 33 -5.01 -1.89 -11.44
C ASN A 33 -6.26 -1.32 -10.77
N GLY A 34 -6.81 -0.26 -11.32
CA GLY A 34 -8.12 0.24 -10.90
C GLY A 34 -8.09 1.33 -9.85
N PHE A 35 -6.93 1.89 -9.54
CA PHE A 35 -6.83 2.98 -8.59
C PHE A 35 -6.55 4.29 -9.31
N GLN A 36 -6.84 5.38 -8.63
CA GLN A 36 -6.49 6.71 -9.08
C GLN A 36 -5.70 7.37 -7.96
N SER A 37 -4.42 7.61 -8.19
CA SER A 37 -3.55 8.19 -7.18
C SER A 37 -3.61 9.69 -7.23
N LYS A 38 -3.74 10.32 -6.05
CA LYS A 38 -3.53 11.75 -5.90
C LYS A 38 -2.20 11.89 -5.20
N ILE A 39 -1.21 12.43 -5.89
CA ILE A 39 0.16 12.46 -5.39
C ILE A 39 0.43 13.71 -4.59
N HIS A 40 0.96 13.53 -3.38
CA HIS A 40 1.34 14.61 -2.50
C HIS A 40 2.84 14.50 -2.23
N ASN A 41 3.63 15.30 -2.93
CA ASN A 41 5.07 15.31 -2.73
C ASN A 41 5.39 16.18 -1.51
N ARG A 42 6.13 15.61 -0.55
CA ARG A 42 6.50 16.29 0.69
C ARG A 42 7.95 15.97 1.00
N GLN A 43 8.65 16.95 1.56
CA GLN A 43 10.03 16.75 1.96
C GLN A 43 10.12 15.76 3.14
N ASN A 44 9.14 15.80 4.02
CA ASN A 44 9.14 14.92 5.19
C ASN A 44 7.74 14.38 5.40
N ILE A 45 7.58 13.06 5.32
CA ILE A 45 6.28 12.44 5.51
C ILE A 45 6.18 11.69 6.83
N SER A 46 7.18 11.84 7.71
CA SER A 46 7.16 11.17 9.02
C SER A 46 5.99 11.60 9.87
N SER A 47 5.60 12.88 9.80
CA SER A 47 4.46 13.37 10.58
C SER A 47 3.15 12.71 10.17
N ILE A 48 2.98 12.47 8.87
CA ILE A 48 1.78 11.80 8.38
C ILE A 48 1.74 10.37 8.91
N LYS A 49 2.87 9.68 8.88
CA LYS A 49 2.97 8.31 9.38
C LYS A 49 2.67 8.26 10.87
N SER A 50 3.21 9.22 11.64
CA SER A 50 2.96 9.29 13.07
C SER A 50 1.51 9.59 13.38
N ASP A 51 0.91 10.55 12.65
CA ASP A 51 -0.49 10.91 12.86
C ASP A 51 -1.44 9.75 12.58
N LYS A 52 -1.05 8.84 11.70
CA LYS A 52 -1.86 7.67 11.37
C LYS A 52 -1.54 6.46 12.24
N GLY A 53 -0.62 6.62 13.18
CA GLY A 53 -0.32 5.55 14.13
C GLY A 53 0.57 4.45 13.57
N ILE A 54 1.35 4.74 12.52
CA ILE A 54 2.24 3.74 11.96
C ILE A 54 3.52 3.71 12.74
N GLU A 55 3.76 2.63 13.47
CA GLU A 55 4.98 2.46 14.26
C GLU A 55 6.20 2.42 13.33
N PRO A 56 7.36 2.95 13.74
CA PRO A 56 8.54 3.00 12.88
C PRO A 56 8.91 1.67 12.24
N ARG A 57 8.73 0.57 12.96
CA ARG A 57 9.09 -0.76 12.42
C ARG A 57 8.24 -1.20 11.24
N TYR A 58 7.10 -0.54 11.01
CA TYR A 58 6.22 -0.89 9.89
C TYR A 58 6.32 0.09 8.74
N ARG A 59 7.19 1.09 8.83
CA ARG A 59 7.27 2.15 7.83
C ARG A 59 8.06 1.75 6.59
N SER A 60 7.68 2.33 5.47
CA SER A 60 8.36 2.17 4.21
C SER A 60 8.54 3.54 3.54
N CYS A 61 8.65 3.58 2.22
CA CYS A 61 9.02 4.80 1.50
C CYS A 61 7.87 5.75 1.21
N HIS A 62 6.63 5.27 1.23
CA HIS A 62 5.48 6.12 0.95
C HIS A 62 4.28 5.64 1.75
N THR A 63 3.28 6.51 1.86
CA THR A 63 2.06 6.23 2.60
C THR A 63 0.86 6.59 1.74
N ALA A 64 -0.02 5.65 1.49
CA ALA A 64 -1.26 5.91 0.77
C ALA A 64 -2.43 5.84 1.74
N ILE A 65 -3.41 6.72 1.54
CA ILE A 65 -4.56 6.81 2.43
C ILE A 65 -5.85 6.79 1.60
N SER A 66 -6.77 5.90 1.96
CA SER A 66 -8.05 5.80 1.26
C SER A 66 -9.02 6.87 1.76
N LYS A 67 -10.14 7.02 1.07
CA LYS A 67 -11.18 7.95 1.48
C LYS A 67 -11.68 7.68 2.87
N ASP A 68 -11.77 6.42 3.25
CA ASP A 68 -12.27 6.04 4.57
C ASP A 68 -11.19 6.14 5.65
N GLY A 69 -9.99 6.57 5.29
CA GLY A 69 -8.91 6.78 6.26
C GLY A 69 -8.00 5.58 6.49
N TYR A 70 -8.18 4.50 5.76
CA TYR A 70 -7.28 3.35 5.87
C TYR A 70 -5.93 3.67 5.24
N VAL A 71 -4.88 3.13 5.81
CA VAL A 71 -3.50 3.42 5.42
C VAL A 71 -2.89 2.22 4.73
N PHE A 72 -2.19 2.48 3.65
CA PHE A 72 -1.45 1.43 2.93
C PHE A 72 -0.01 1.91 2.83
N GLU A 73 0.85 1.28 3.63
CA GLU A 73 2.24 1.70 3.78
C GLU A 73 3.16 0.84 2.93
N GLY A 74 3.90 1.47 2.01
CA GLY A 74 4.91 0.76 1.22
C GLY A 74 4.38 0.09 -0.04
N HIS A 75 5.17 -0.83 -0.58
CA HIS A 75 4.94 -1.42 -1.89
C HIS A 75 3.97 -2.60 -1.84
N ILE A 76 2.75 -2.35 -1.38
CA ILE A 76 1.72 -3.37 -1.29
C ILE A 76 1.16 -3.63 -2.68
N PRO A 77 1.09 -4.90 -3.13
CA PRO A 77 0.45 -5.18 -4.42
C PRO A 77 -1.02 -4.77 -4.43
N ALA A 78 -1.47 -4.25 -5.55
CA ALA A 78 -2.83 -3.72 -5.69
C ALA A 78 -3.90 -4.71 -5.28
N LYS A 79 -3.71 -6.00 -5.56
CA LYS A 79 -4.74 -7.00 -5.26
C LYS A 79 -5.03 -7.09 -3.76
N TYR A 80 -4.02 -6.87 -2.91
CA TYR A 80 -4.24 -6.94 -1.47
C TYR A 80 -4.95 -5.70 -0.96
N ILE A 81 -4.69 -4.54 -1.57
CA ILE A 81 -5.42 -3.31 -1.24
C ILE A 81 -6.89 -3.46 -1.64
N GLN A 82 -7.14 -3.99 -2.84
CA GLN A 82 -8.50 -4.22 -3.31
C GLN A 82 -9.24 -5.20 -2.42
N LYS A 83 -8.57 -6.28 -2.04
CA LYS A 83 -9.16 -7.28 -1.16
C LYS A 83 -9.52 -6.67 0.18
N PHE A 84 -8.60 -5.90 0.77
CA PHE A 84 -8.83 -5.26 2.07
C PHE A 84 -10.02 -4.29 2.01
N LEU A 85 -10.09 -3.48 0.96
CA LEU A 85 -11.16 -2.48 0.83
C LEU A 85 -12.52 -3.12 0.55
N ASN A 86 -12.53 -4.34 0.03
CA ASN A 86 -13.77 -5.07 -0.22
C ASN A 86 -14.22 -5.92 0.97
N GLU A 87 -13.40 -6.05 1.99
CA GLU A 87 -13.74 -6.83 3.18
C GLU A 87 -14.32 -5.93 4.25
N PRO A 88 -15.36 -6.39 4.98
CA PRO A 88 -15.83 -5.62 6.12
C PRO A 88 -14.80 -5.68 7.22
N GLN A 89 -14.50 -4.52 7.82
CA GLN A 89 -13.54 -4.46 8.90
C GLN A 89 -14.30 -4.44 10.21
N LEU A 90 -14.39 -5.59 10.85
CA LEU A 90 -15.19 -5.74 12.07
C LEU A 90 -14.51 -5.15 13.30
N ASP A 91 -13.17 -5.11 13.30
CA ASP A 91 -12.41 -4.53 14.38
C ASP A 91 -11.71 -3.28 13.90
N ALA A 92 -11.33 -2.41 14.80
CA ALA A 92 -10.58 -1.22 14.45
C ALA A 92 -9.21 -1.63 13.91
N VAL A 93 -8.87 -1.17 12.70
CA VAL A 93 -7.57 -1.43 12.08
C VAL A 93 -7.07 -0.15 11.44
N ILE A 94 -5.76 0.00 11.31
CA ILE A 94 -5.17 1.15 10.64
C ILE A 94 -5.12 0.91 9.13
N GLY A 95 -4.71 -0.27 8.72
CA GLY A 95 -4.57 -0.63 7.32
C GLY A 95 -3.53 -1.72 7.13
N LEU A 96 -2.81 -1.65 6.01
CA LEU A 96 -1.83 -2.67 5.64
C LEU A 96 -0.44 -2.06 5.51
N SER A 97 0.59 -2.88 5.69
CA SER A 97 1.98 -2.46 5.50
C SER A 97 2.82 -3.57 4.88
N VAL A 98 3.70 -3.18 3.96
CA VAL A 98 4.85 -3.98 3.57
C VAL A 98 6.05 -3.15 4.01
N SER A 99 6.65 -3.53 5.13
CA SER A 99 7.75 -2.77 5.72
C SER A 99 8.99 -2.82 4.85
N ALA A 100 9.80 -1.78 4.89
CA ALA A 100 11.02 -1.67 4.09
C ALA A 100 10.67 -1.72 2.58
N MET A 101 11.54 -2.29 1.77
CA MET A 101 11.34 -2.33 0.33
C MET A 101 11.86 -3.66 -0.22
N PRO A 102 11.12 -4.74 0.00
CA PRO A 102 11.57 -6.05 -0.48
C PRO A 102 11.73 -6.08 -2.01
N LEU A 103 12.80 -6.71 -2.48
CA LEU A 103 13.02 -6.83 -3.92
C LEU A 103 11.91 -7.66 -4.56
N GLY A 104 11.44 -7.23 -5.70
CA GLY A 104 10.37 -7.92 -6.43
C GLY A 104 8.98 -7.42 -6.13
N THR A 105 8.80 -6.54 -5.14
CA THR A 105 7.50 -5.91 -4.91
C THR A 105 7.24 -4.93 -6.06
N PRO A 106 5.97 -4.59 -6.33
CA PRO A 106 5.66 -3.65 -7.41
C PRO A 106 6.38 -2.32 -7.19
N GLY A 107 7.20 -1.93 -8.13
CA GLY A 107 8.04 -0.75 -8.04
C GLY A 107 9.45 -1.03 -7.57
N MET A 108 9.73 -2.21 -7.03
CA MET A 108 11.05 -2.61 -6.57
C MET A 108 11.54 -3.85 -7.31
N GLU A 109 11.22 -3.95 -8.58
CA GLU A 109 11.63 -5.08 -9.40
C GLU A 109 13.04 -4.84 -9.92
N VAL A 110 13.93 -5.78 -9.65
CA VAL A 110 15.33 -5.71 -10.07
C VAL A 110 15.64 -7.03 -10.76
N GLY A 111 15.49 -7.06 -12.08
CA GLY A 111 15.63 -8.29 -12.85
C GLY A 111 14.63 -9.34 -12.38
N GLU A 112 15.10 -10.54 -12.08
CA GLU A 112 14.23 -11.60 -11.60
C GLU A 112 14.36 -11.84 -10.09
N LYS A 113 14.98 -10.91 -9.38
CA LYS A 113 15.17 -11.08 -7.95
C LYS A 113 13.86 -10.90 -7.21
N PHE A 114 13.62 -11.75 -6.23
CA PHE A 114 12.42 -11.67 -5.41
C PHE A 114 12.75 -12.08 -3.98
N GLN A 115 12.32 -11.25 -3.02
CA GLN A 115 12.44 -11.55 -1.60
C GLN A 115 11.04 -11.82 -1.07
N PRO A 116 10.78 -12.99 -0.50
CA PRO A 116 9.47 -13.25 0.12
C PRO A 116 9.21 -12.26 1.24
N TYR A 117 7.96 -11.88 1.41
CA TYR A 117 7.60 -10.90 2.43
C TYR A 117 6.17 -11.14 2.92
N LYS A 118 5.82 -10.41 3.97
CA LYS A 118 4.49 -10.48 4.53
C LYS A 118 3.80 -9.15 4.37
N VAL A 119 2.51 -9.19 4.04
CA VAL A 119 1.65 -8.01 4.13
C VAL A 119 1.06 -8.05 5.53
N LEU A 120 1.28 -7.00 6.30
CA LEU A 120 0.84 -6.94 7.69
C LEU A 120 -0.42 -6.12 7.84
N LEU A 121 -1.32 -6.57 8.71
CA LEU A 121 -2.50 -5.82 9.09
C LEU A 121 -2.14 -5.04 10.34
N LEU A 122 -2.21 -3.71 10.28
CA LEU A 122 -1.79 -2.85 11.38
C LEU A 122 -2.97 -2.52 12.29
N LYS A 123 -2.72 -2.58 13.58
CA LYS A 123 -3.75 -2.33 14.59
C LYS A 123 -3.45 -1.07 15.39
N PRO A 124 -4.49 -0.39 15.92
CA PRO A 124 -4.30 0.87 16.66
C PRO A 124 -3.44 0.75 17.89
N ASP A 125 -3.32 -0.45 18.49
CA ASP A 125 -2.52 -0.63 19.69
C ASP A 125 -1.03 -0.82 19.39
N GLY A 126 -0.63 -0.68 18.13
CA GLY A 126 0.78 -0.81 17.74
C GLY A 126 1.19 -2.23 17.39
N THR A 127 0.26 -3.18 17.41
CA THR A 127 0.55 -4.57 17.01
C THR A 127 0.15 -4.80 15.56
N SER A 128 0.49 -5.97 15.04
CA SER A 128 0.14 -6.35 13.69
C SER A 128 -0.18 -7.83 13.61
N GLU A 129 -0.88 -8.20 12.54
CA GLU A 129 -1.14 -9.60 12.21
C GLU A 129 -0.71 -9.81 10.77
N VAL A 130 -0.37 -11.02 10.41
CA VAL A 130 -0.05 -11.33 9.02
C VAL A 130 -1.34 -11.39 8.22
N TYR A 131 -1.45 -10.52 7.24
CA TYR A 131 -2.61 -10.47 6.35
C TYR A 131 -2.39 -11.42 5.16
N ALA A 132 -1.17 -11.45 4.63
CA ALA A 132 -0.83 -12.33 3.54
C ALA A 132 0.66 -12.65 3.55
N ASN A 133 1.01 -13.88 3.16
CA ASN A 133 2.40 -14.27 2.95
C ASN A 133 2.62 -14.31 1.44
N VAL A 134 3.58 -13.56 0.95
CA VAL A 134 3.89 -13.50 -0.47
C VAL A 134 5.21 -14.22 -0.68
N LYS A 135 5.14 -15.41 -1.28
CA LYS A 135 6.31 -16.28 -1.40
C LYS A 135 6.91 -16.28 -2.79
N SER A 136 6.19 -15.80 -3.79
CA SER A 136 6.69 -15.75 -5.15
C SER A 136 6.19 -14.49 -5.85
N TYR A 137 6.89 -14.10 -6.90
CA TYR A 137 6.55 -12.90 -7.66
C TYR A 137 5.12 -12.98 -8.21
N LYS A 138 4.72 -14.14 -8.70
CA LYS A 138 3.39 -14.30 -9.31
C LYS A 138 2.24 -14.14 -8.32
N GLU A 139 2.48 -14.40 -7.05
CA GLU A 139 1.42 -14.30 -6.04
C GLU A 139 0.95 -12.87 -5.84
N GLN A 140 1.67 -11.89 -6.36
CA GLN A 140 1.33 -10.48 -6.19
C GLN A 140 0.24 -10.00 -7.15
N PHE A 141 -0.12 -10.78 -8.14
CA PHE A 141 -1.01 -10.34 -9.20
C PHE A 141 -2.25 -11.19 -9.41
#